data_5544b55eccf452bb635204feac86b8b8
#
_entry.id   5544b55eccf452bb635204feac86b8b8
#
_cell.length_a   1.000
_cell.length_b   1.000
_cell.length_c   1.000
_cell.angle_alpha   90.00
_cell.angle_beta   90.00
_cell.angle_gamma   90.00
#
_symmetry.space_group_name_H-M   'P 1'
#
loop_
_entity.id
_entity.type
_entity.pdbx_description
1 polymer ?
#
loop_
_entity_poly.entity_id
_entity_poly.type
_entity_poly.pdbx_seq_one_letter_code
_entity_poly.pdbx_strand_id
1 'polypeptide(L)' 'MSKKVLVLAGGFSAEREVSLVTGRGAAAALRECGYKVIEHDLTDTAALIKTLWEEKPDAVFNALHGNWGEDGEIQGKK' A
#
# COMPACT_ATOMS: atom_id res chain seq x y z
N MET A 1 -14.42 -5.04 -16.54
CA MET A 1 -14.58 -4.87 -15.15
C MET A 1 -13.33 -4.35 -14.53
N SER A 2 -13.48 -3.47 -13.59
CA SER A 2 -12.31 -2.89 -12.96
C SER A 2 -11.79 -3.79 -11.87
N LYS A 3 -10.48 -3.85 -11.75
CA LYS A 3 -9.89 -4.56 -10.64
C LYS A 3 -9.76 -3.60 -9.47
N LYS A 4 -9.80 -4.13 -8.28
CA LYS A 4 -9.72 -3.36 -7.08
C LYS A 4 -8.31 -3.48 -6.52
N VAL A 5 -7.66 -2.34 -6.31
CA VAL A 5 -6.29 -2.30 -5.80
C VAL A 5 -6.29 -1.54 -4.48
N LEU A 6 -5.68 -2.12 -3.48
CA LEU A 6 -5.52 -1.44 -2.20
C LEU A 6 -4.12 -0.85 -2.18
N VAL A 7 -4.02 0.46 -1.99
CA VAL A 7 -2.72 1.13 -1.88
C VAL A 7 -2.43 1.26 -0.39
N LEU A 8 -1.39 0.56 0.05
CA LEU A 8 -1.02 0.52 1.45
C LEU A 8 0.10 1.52 1.68
N ALA A 9 -0.14 2.52 2.49
CA ALA A 9 0.82 3.57 2.76
C ALA A 9 0.86 3.91 4.23
N GLY A 10 1.75 4.77 4.65
CA GLY A 10 1.87 5.20 6.03
C GLY A 10 2.84 4.31 6.79
N GLY A 11 2.32 3.53 7.70
CA GLY A 11 3.16 2.65 8.48
C GLY A 11 3.72 3.31 9.73
N PHE A 12 4.72 2.66 10.31
CA PHE A 12 5.22 3.07 11.61
C PHE A 12 6.64 3.63 11.57
N SER A 13 7.23 3.76 10.41
CA SER A 13 8.61 4.22 10.34
C SER A 13 8.67 5.74 10.26
N ALA A 14 9.88 6.26 10.33
CA ALA A 14 10.09 7.68 10.19
C ALA A 14 9.78 8.16 8.78
N GLU A 15 9.65 7.22 7.85
CA GLU A 15 9.36 7.55 6.46
C GLU A 15 7.85 7.59 6.20
N ARG A 16 7.06 7.65 7.26
CA ARG A 16 5.60 7.61 7.11
C ARG A 16 5.06 8.68 6.17
N GLU A 17 5.55 9.91 6.29
CA GLU A 17 5.03 10.97 5.45
C GLU A 17 5.39 10.77 3.98
N VAL A 18 6.59 10.28 3.73
CA VAL A 18 7.01 9.99 2.36
C VAL A 18 6.12 8.88 1.80
N SER A 19 5.83 7.87 2.62
CA SER A 19 4.99 6.77 2.21
C SER A 19 3.59 7.27 1.84
N LEU A 20 3.03 8.19 2.63
CA LEU A 20 1.71 8.70 2.34
C LEU A 20 1.67 9.46 1.01
N VAL A 21 2.72 10.22 0.72
CA VAL A 21 2.78 10.97 -0.53
C VAL A 21 2.93 9.99 -1.70
N THR A 22 3.80 8.99 -1.55
CA THR A 22 3.99 8.00 -2.60
C THR A 22 2.69 7.23 -2.85
N GLY A 23 1.99 6.87 -1.78
CA GLY A 23 0.75 6.14 -1.91
C GLY A 23 -0.32 6.95 -2.62
N ARG A 24 -0.40 8.25 -2.31
CA ARG A 24 -1.38 9.09 -2.95
C ARG A 24 -1.10 9.21 -4.44
N GLY A 25 0.16 9.36 -4.83
CA GLY A 25 0.54 9.42 -6.23
C GLY A 25 0.24 8.13 -6.96
N ALA A 26 0.53 6.99 -6.31
CA ALA A 26 0.26 5.70 -6.91
C ALA A 26 -1.26 5.51 -7.07
N ALA A 27 -2.04 5.93 -6.08
CA ALA A 27 -3.48 5.78 -6.15
C ALA A 27 -4.05 6.60 -7.32
N ALA A 28 -3.54 7.82 -7.50
CA ALA A 28 -4.01 8.66 -8.60
C ALA A 28 -3.68 8.02 -9.94
N ALA A 29 -2.48 7.50 -10.08
CA ALA A 29 -2.08 6.87 -11.32
C ALA A 29 -2.91 5.63 -11.62
N LEU A 30 -3.20 4.83 -10.58
CA LEU A 30 -4.00 3.64 -10.78
C LEU A 30 -5.43 3.98 -11.15
N ARG A 31 -5.98 5.05 -10.58
CA ARG A 31 -7.32 5.46 -10.94
C ARG A 31 -7.37 5.90 -12.39
N GLU A 32 -6.32 6.55 -12.87
CA GLU A 32 -6.29 6.96 -14.26
C GLU A 32 -6.22 5.76 -15.18
N CYS A 33 -5.70 4.64 -14.70
CA CYS A 33 -5.65 3.43 -15.50
C CYS A 33 -6.97 2.66 -15.43
N GLY A 34 -7.94 3.14 -14.69
CA GLY A 34 -9.23 2.50 -14.65
C GLY A 34 -9.45 1.54 -13.50
N TYR A 35 -8.51 1.47 -12.56
CA TYR A 35 -8.68 0.60 -11.41
C TYR A 35 -9.54 1.25 -10.34
N LYS A 36 -10.20 0.42 -9.55
CA LYS A 36 -10.85 0.89 -8.36
C LYS A 36 -9.78 0.89 -7.29
N VAL A 37 -9.59 2.01 -6.61
CA VAL A 37 -8.49 2.14 -5.66
C VAL A 37 -8.98 2.45 -4.27
N ILE A 38 -8.44 1.74 -3.28
CA ILE A 38 -8.70 2.00 -1.89
C ILE A 38 -7.37 2.43 -1.30
N GLU A 39 -7.33 3.61 -0.69
CA GLU A 39 -6.12 4.08 -0.03
C GLU A 39 -6.22 3.74 1.44
N HIS A 40 -5.29 2.95 1.94
CA HIS A 40 -5.30 2.55 3.34
C HIS A 40 -4.05 3.10 4.03
N ASP A 41 -4.26 3.88 5.09
CA ASP A 41 -3.18 4.41 5.88
C ASP A 41 -2.92 3.40 6.99
N LEU A 42 -1.78 2.74 6.96
CA LEU A 42 -1.46 1.71 7.93
C LEU A 42 -1.09 2.36 9.26
N THR A 43 -2.00 2.30 10.19
CA THR A 43 -1.75 2.79 11.54
C THR A 43 -1.91 1.66 12.54
N ASP A 44 -2.51 0.53 12.13
CA ASP A 44 -2.80 -0.54 13.03
C ASP A 44 -2.95 -1.80 12.17
N THR A 45 -2.22 -2.83 12.51
CA THR A 45 -2.24 -4.06 11.74
C THR A 45 -3.62 -4.71 11.75
N ALA A 46 -4.33 -4.63 12.87
CA ALA A 46 -5.65 -5.21 12.94
C ALA A 46 -6.61 -4.51 11.99
N ALA A 47 -6.49 -3.19 11.86
CA ALA A 47 -7.34 -2.45 10.93
C ALA A 47 -7.01 -2.83 9.50
N LEU A 48 -5.75 -3.09 9.19
CA LEU A 48 -5.38 -3.52 7.85
C LEU A 48 -6.00 -4.87 7.53
N ILE A 49 -5.92 -5.81 8.46
CA ILE A 49 -6.48 -7.13 8.24
C ILE A 49 -7.99 -7.03 8.03
N LYS A 50 -8.66 -6.18 8.80
CA LYS A 50 -10.08 -6.02 8.64
C LYS A 50 -10.41 -5.44 7.27
N THR A 51 -9.65 -4.46 6.82
CA THR A 51 -9.88 -3.84 5.51
C THR A 51 -9.66 -4.85 4.40
N LEU A 52 -8.61 -5.67 4.48
CA LEU A 52 -8.37 -6.68 3.47
C LEU A 52 -9.51 -7.68 3.42
N TRP A 53 -10.05 -8.03 4.57
CA TRP A 53 -11.12 -8.99 4.63
C TRP A 53 -12.42 -8.41 4.08
N GLU A 54 -12.68 -7.14 4.34
CA GLU A 54 -13.91 -6.51 3.89
C GLU A 54 -13.87 -6.12 2.41
N GLU A 55 -12.73 -5.59 1.97
CA GLU A 55 -12.65 -5.08 0.61
C GLU A 55 -12.21 -6.14 -0.40
N LYS A 56 -11.47 -7.12 0.06
CA LYS A 56 -11.01 -8.22 -0.79
C LYS A 56 -10.42 -7.71 -2.10
N PRO A 57 -9.36 -6.88 -2.01
CA PRO A 57 -8.79 -6.33 -3.23
C PRO A 57 -8.16 -7.40 -4.08
N ASP A 58 -8.10 -7.14 -5.37
CA ASP A 58 -7.45 -8.06 -6.31
C ASP A 58 -5.94 -7.97 -6.20
N ALA A 59 -5.43 -6.84 -5.78
CA ALA A 59 -3.99 -6.64 -5.62
C ALA A 59 -3.72 -5.59 -4.57
N VAL A 60 -2.52 -5.60 -4.01
CA VAL A 60 -2.12 -4.63 -3.03
C VAL A 60 -0.86 -3.96 -3.54
N PHE A 61 -0.88 -2.63 -3.61
CA PHE A 61 0.29 -1.86 -3.98
C PHE A 61 0.92 -1.41 -2.67
N ASN A 62 2.14 -1.87 -2.42
CA ASN A 62 2.80 -1.57 -1.17
C ASN A 62 3.66 -0.33 -1.31
N ALA A 63 3.24 0.77 -0.73
CA ALA A 63 3.98 2.03 -0.76
C ALA A 63 4.67 2.29 0.58
N LEU A 64 4.77 1.29 1.44
CA LEU A 64 5.42 1.48 2.72
C LEU A 64 6.92 1.67 2.53
N HIS A 65 7.50 2.51 3.36
CA HIS A 65 8.92 2.75 3.33
C HIS A 65 9.51 2.39 4.68
N GLY A 66 10.80 2.17 4.73
CA GLY A 66 11.46 1.84 5.95
C GLY A 66 12.61 0.93 5.67
N ASN A 67 13.32 0.57 6.71
CA ASN A 67 14.54 -0.20 6.52
C ASN A 67 14.27 -1.56 5.98
N TRP A 68 13.12 -2.12 6.25
CA TRP A 68 12.87 -3.48 5.82
C TRP A 68 12.99 -3.62 4.31
N GLY A 69 12.71 -2.58 3.61
CA GLY A 69 12.80 -2.66 2.18
C GLY A 69 14.19 -2.55 1.68
N GLU A 70 15.05 -1.94 2.45
CA GLU A 70 16.36 -1.77 1.99
C GLU A 70 17.19 -2.96 2.13
N ASP A 71 16.80 -3.83 2.94
CA ASP A 71 17.59 -4.99 3.11
C ASP A 71 17.58 -5.74 1.88
N GLY A 72 16.87 -5.39 0.96
CA GLY A 72 16.89 -5.96 -0.31
C GLY A 72 16.79 -7.38 -0.29
N GLU A 73 17.38 -7.91 0.60
CA GLU A 73 17.39 -9.22 0.71
C GLU A 73 16.15 -9.69 0.98
N ILE A 74 15.40 -8.90 1.44
CA ILE A 74 14.18 -9.34 1.69
C ILE A 74 13.55 -9.80 0.54
N GLN A 75 13.82 -9.27 -0.50
CA GLN A 75 13.23 -9.78 -1.57
C GLN A 75 14.10 -10.64 -2.18
N GLY A 76 14.47 -10.97 -1.86
CA GLY A 76 15.12 -11.83 -2.32
C GLY A 76 16.08 -12.06 -2.85
N LYS A 77 16.14 -11.82 -2.63
CA LYS A 77 16.80 -12.06 -2.70
C LYS A 77 17.06 -12.84 -2.75
N LYS A 78 16.81 -12.81 -2.73
CA LYS A 78 16.84 -13.44 -2.79
C LYS A 78 16.82 -14.00 -2.88
#